data_62792fd435f00e951a26a6dfbf84de84
#
_entry.id   62792fd435f00e951a26a6dfbf84de84
#
_cell.length_a   1.000
_cell.length_b   1.000
_cell.length_c   1.000
_cell.angle_alpha   90.00
_cell.angle_beta   90.00
_cell.angle_gamma   90.00
#
_symmetry.space_group_name_H-M   'P 1'
#
loop_
_entity.id
_entity.type
_entity.pdbx_description
1 polymer ?
#
loop_
_entity_poly.entity_id
_entity_poly.type
_entity_poly.pdbx_seq_one_letter_code
_entity_poly.pdbx_strand_id
1 'polypeptide(L)'
;AVNAVATMTGSKVTGNYIGSSELLIEPGHDQVTDISMDIGSAGSISLVIQATMLAARNYTSPFTLDLVGGTNVMWAPPVDSYPMVLFPLMKRMGINAELEILERGFYPIGGGHVKLKMDPIGRIEPLALDDLGQLKGLHGICFVQHLSDRIGSDMIEACKHVFEPQYDIDIQFQRTEGTSRGAGMVLVAEYENGILSSNVLSSKGHS
;
A
#
# COMPACT_ATOMS: atom_id res chain seq x y z
N ALA A 1 11.51 3.05 6.85
CA ALA A 1 10.53 3.74 7.71
C ALA A 1 11.21 4.73 8.66
N VAL A 2 12.16 4.31 9.52
CA VAL A 2 12.82 5.20 10.52
C VAL A 2 13.41 6.45 9.86
N ASN A 3 14.23 6.29 8.80
CA ASN A 3 14.80 7.43 8.09
C ASN A 3 13.74 8.38 7.52
N ALA A 4 12.65 7.85 6.98
CA ALA A 4 11.58 8.68 6.43
C ALA A 4 10.93 9.54 7.52
N VAL A 5 10.59 8.93 8.65
CA VAL A 5 10.03 9.66 9.81
C VAL A 5 11.03 10.69 10.34
N ALA A 6 12.31 10.32 10.45
CA ALA A 6 13.35 11.24 10.91
C ALA A 6 13.50 12.47 9.99
N THR A 7 13.50 12.23 8.67
CA THR A 7 13.52 13.31 7.68
C THR A 7 12.31 14.22 7.80
N MET A 8 11.11 13.64 7.97
CA MET A 8 9.85 14.38 8.10
C MET A 8 9.85 15.32 9.33
N THR A 9 10.37 14.83 10.42
CA THR A 9 10.20 15.47 11.76
C THR A 9 11.45 16.19 12.25
N GLY A 10 12.58 16.13 11.50
CA GLY A 10 13.87 16.63 11.99
C GLY A 10 14.40 15.85 13.20
N SER A 11 13.94 14.60 13.40
CA SER A 11 14.38 13.78 14.53
C SER A 11 15.81 13.30 14.32
N LYS A 12 16.59 13.23 15.41
CA LYS A 12 17.89 12.59 15.41
C LYS A 12 17.75 11.11 15.73
N VAL A 13 18.45 10.28 14.99
CA VAL A 13 18.41 8.82 15.15
C VAL A 13 19.81 8.27 15.31
N THR A 14 19.98 7.46 16.35
CA THR A 14 21.21 6.72 16.62
C THR A 14 20.91 5.22 16.67
N GLY A 15 21.80 4.39 16.12
CA GLY A 15 21.63 2.95 16.08
C GLY A 15 20.78 2.44 14.91
N ASN A 16 20.43 3.29 13.92
CA ASN A 16 19.65 2.90 12.74
C ASN A 16 20.53 2.27 11.65
N TYR A 17 21.07 1.08 11.95
CA TYR A 17 21.86 0.27 11.02
C TYR A 17 21.50 -1.21 11.14
N ILE A 18 21.78 -1.98 10.08
CA ILE A 18 21.48 -3.42 10.06
C ILE A 18 22.27 -4.15 11.15
N GLY A 19 21.58 -4.94 11.97
CA GLY A 19 22.17 -5.71 13.07
C GLY A 19 22.23 -4.94 14.40
N SER A 20 21.78 -3.69 14.45
CA SER A 20 21.66 -2.96 15.71
C SER A 20 20.60 -3.58 16.62
N SER A 21 20.92 -3.73 17.89
CA SER A 21 19.99 -4.14 18.94
C SER A 21 19.38 -2.95 19.69
N GLU A 22 19.84 -1.72 19.40
CA GLU A 22 19.39 -0.51 20.07
C GLU A 22 19.06 0.55 19.03
N LEU A 23 17.97 1.28 19.25
CA LEU A 23 17.54 2.41 18.46
C LEU A 23 17.14 3.54 19.39
N LEU A 24 17.86 4.65 19.31
CA LEU A 24 17.50 5.88 20.03
C LEU A 24 16.97 6.90 19.05
N ILE A 25 15.81 7.47 19.37
CA ILE A 25 15.19 8.55 18.59
C ILE A 25 15.01 9.75 19.52
N GLU A 26 15.65 10.86 19.17
CA GLU A 26 15.41 12.16 19.78
C GLU A 26 14.37 12.89 18.90
N PRO A 27 13.13 13.08 19.37
CA PRO A 27 12.08 13.68 18.56
C PRO A 27 12.43 15.09 18.10
N GLY A 28 12.23 15.35 16.81
CA GLY A 28 12.23 16.69 16.23
C GLY A 28 10.80 17.22 16.08
N HIS A 29 10.67 18.48 15.67
CA HIS A 29 9.39 19.15 15.51
C HIS A 29 9.22 19.78 14.12
N ASP A 30 10.07 19.42 13.17
CA ASP A 30 9.95 19.88 11.79
C ASP A 30 8.70 19.31 11.15
N GLN A 31 8.21 19.99 10.14
CA GLN A 31 7.12 19.54 9.28
C GLN A 31 7.58 19.63 7.83
N VAL A 32 8.45 18.69 7.41
CA VAL A 32 8.90 18.61 6.03
C VAL A 32 7.76 18.02 5.20
N THR A 33 7.27 18.81 4.25
CA THR A 33 6.04 18.49 3.51
C THR A 33 6.28 17.85 2.15
N ASP A 34 7.52 17.80 1.69
CA ASP A 34 7.89 17.23 0.38
C ASP A 34 9.12 16.35 0.54
N ILE A 35 8.92 15.05 0.38
CA ILE A 35 9.95 14.04 0.64
C ILE A 35 10.06 13.12 -0.55
N SER A 36 11.27 13.01 -1.10
CA SER A 36 11.63 12.01 -2.08
C SER A 36 12.64 11.03 -1.44
N MET A 37 12.37 9.73 -1.56
CA MET A 37 13.21 8.72 -0.95
C MET A 37 13.26 7.43 -1.77
N ASP A 38 14.45 6.97 -2.05
CA ASP A 38 14.70 5.60 -2.47
C ASP A 38 14.93 4.72 -1.22
N ILE A 39 14.04 3.74 -1.03
CA ILE A 39 14.09 2.83 0.12
C ILE A 39 15.18 1.77 -0.09
N GLY A 40 15.67 1.63 -1.31
CA GLY A 40 16.65 0.64 -1.75
C GLY A 40 16.03 -0.74 -2.00
N SER A 41 16.49 -1.40 -3.06
CA SER A 41 16.03 -2.73 -3.47
C SER A 41 14.51 -2.91 -3.36
N ALA A 42 14.04 -4.03 -2.80
CA ALA A 42 12.62 -4.31 -2.56
C ALA A 42 12.16 -3.94 -1.15
N GLY A 43 12.74 -2.90 -0.54
CA GLY A 43 12.23 -2.35 0.72
C GLY A 43 10.78 -1.90 0.58
N SER A 44 9.92 -2.28 1.54
CA SER A 44 8.47 -2.07 1.44
C SER A 44 8.08 -0.59 1.51
N ILE A 45 7.54 -0.06 0.42
CA ILE A 45 6.94 1.27 0.35
C ILE A 45 5.75 1.38 1.30
N SER A 46 4.90 0.36 1.36
CA SER A 46 3.71 0.38 2.21
C SER A 46 4.04 0.56 3.70
N LEU A 47 5.09 -0.09 4.20
CA LEU A 47 5.51 0.11 5.60
C LEU A 47 6.10 1.50 5.86
N VAL A 48 6.72 2.13 4.85
CA VAL A 48 7.16 3.53 4.97
C VAL A 48 5.95 4.45 5.02
N ILE A 49 4.98 4.26 4.14
CA ILE A 49 3.73 5.04 4.13
C ILE A 49 3.04 4.96 5.50
N GLN A 50 2.87 3.77 6.08
CA GLN A 50 2.24 3.62 7.40
C GLN A 50 2.93 4.47 8.47
N ALA A 51 4.25 4.38 8.55
CA ALA A 51 5.01 5.12 9.56
C ALA A 51 4.93 6.64 9.36
N THR A 52 5.01 7.10 8.11
CA THR A 52 5.00 8.52 7.76
C THR A 52 3.62 9.15 7.94
N MET A 53 2.54 8.44 7.61
CA MET A 53 1.17 8.92 7.86
C MET A 53 0.91 9.14 9.35
N LEU A 54 1.40 8.24 10.21
CA LEU A 54 1.30 8.41 11.67
C LEU A 54 2.12 9.59 12.16
N ALA A 55 3.34 9.77 11.65
CA ALA A 55 4.21 10.89 12.00
C ALA A 55 3.63 12.25 11.57
N ALA A 56 2.89 12.29 10.46
CA ALA A 56 2.25 13.49 9.94
C ALA A 56 0.96 13.89 10.69
N ARG A 57 0.56 13.17 11.75
CA ARG A 57 -0.70 13.41 12.48
C ARG A 57 -0.91 14.88 12.88
N ASN A 58 0.14 15.59 13.19
CA ASN A 58 0.11 16.99 13.66
C ASN A 58 0.52 17.98 12.58
N TYR A 59 0.64 17.57 11.33
CA TYR A 59 0.96 18.49 10.24
C TYR A 59 -0.19 19.46 9.99
N THR A 60 0.17 20.71 9.73
CA THR A 60 -0.78 21.80 9.45
C THR A 60 -0.91 22.11 7.96
N SER A 61 -0.05 21.52 7.14
CA SER A 61 -0.05 21.64 5.69
C SER A 61 -0.10 20.25 5.04
N PRO A 62 -0.63 20.11 3.81
CA PRO A 62 -0.55 18.87 3.06
C PRO A 62 0.91 18.43 2.89
N PHE A 63 1.17 17.11 2.86
CA PHE A 63 2.48 16.59 2.55
C PHE A 63 2.44 15.60 1.38
N THR A 64 3.57 15.48 0.72
CA THR A 64 3.79 14.56 -0.39
C THR A 64 4.98 13.66 -0.13
N LEU A 65 4.83 12.39 -0.54
CA LEU A 65 5.93 11.44 -0.55
C LEU A 65 6.10 10.91 -1.97
N ASP A 66 7.33 10.97 -2.46
CA ASP A 66 7.77 10.36 -3.71
C ASP A 66 8.72 9.21 -3.34
N LEU A 67 8.24 7.97 -3.45
CA LEU A 67 8.92 6.79 -2.90
C LEU A 67 9.26 5.78 -3.98
N VAL A 68 10.52 5.35 -3.98
CA VAL A 68 11.01 4.26 -4.83
C VAL A 68 11.37 3.04 -3.97
N GLY A 69 10.90 1.83 -4.38
CA GLY A 69 11.15 0.61 -3.60
C GLY A 69 10.28 -0.57 -4.03
N GLY A 70 9.89 -1.41 -3.09
CA GLY A 70 8.97 -2.52 -3.30
C GLY A 70 7.51 -2.12 -3.06
N THR A 71 6.66 -2.22 -4.10
CA THR A 71 5.22 -1.95 -3.99
C THR A 71 4.43 -3.18 -3.57
N ASN A 72 4.88 -4.35 -4.04
CA ASN A 72 4.19 -5.62 -3.86
C ASN A 72 5.23 -6.65 -3.43
N VAL A 73 5.46 -6.75 -2.14
CA VAL A 73 6.50 -7.61 -1.54
C VAL A 73 5.92 -8.46 -0.42
N MET A 74 6.54 -9.61 -0.18
CA MET A 74 6.15 -10.50 0.93
C MET A 74 6.25 -9.77 2.28
N TRP A 75 5.37 -10.13 3.19
CA TRP A 75 5.33 -9.64 4.57
C TRP A 75 4.94 -8.16 4.73
N ALA A 76 4.37 -7.57 3.69
CA ALA A 76 3.84 -6.21 3.72
C ALA A 76 2.55 -6.14 2.90
N PRO A 77 1.61 -5.26 3.25
CA PRO A 77 0.43 -5.03 2.43
C PRO A 77 0.85 -4.54 1.04
N PRO A 78 0.22 -5.00 -0.04
CA PRO A 78 0.42 -4.39 -1.35
C PRO A 78 -0.01 -2.93 -1.32
N VAL A 79 0.67 -2.07 -2.07
CA VAL A 79 0.34 -0.63 -2.10
C VAL A 79 -1.10 -0.37 -2.58
N ASP A 80 -1.65 -1.28 -3.37
CA ASP A 80 -3.03 -1.24 -3.86
C ASP A 80 -4.07 -1.26 -2.72
N SER A 81 -3.73 -1.84 -1.58
CA SER A 81 -4.61 -1.86 -0.39
C SER A 81 -4.89 -0.46 0.16
N TYR A 82 -4.04 0.51 -0.14
CA TYR A 82 -4.24 1.89 0.30
C TYR A 82 -5.42 2.56 -0.42
N PRO A 83 -5.41 2.73 -1.75
CA PRO A 83 -6.52 3.36 -2.45
C PRO A 83 -7.78 2.49 -2.46
N MET A 84 -7.65 1.16 -2.40
CA MET A 84 -8.81 0.27 -2.50
C MET A 84 -9.51 0.03 -1.15
N VAL A 85 -8.81 0.13 -0.02
CA VAL A 85 -9.34 -0.24 1.29
C VAL A 85 -9.11 0.84 2.33
N LEU A 86 -7.84 1.19 2.59
CA LEU A 86 -7.50 2.04 3.73
C LEU A 86 -8.01 3.48 3.54
N PHE A 87 -7.75 4.09 2.40
CA PHE A 87 -8.13 5.48 2.15
C PHE A 87 -9.64 5.71 2.10
N PRO A 88 -10.48 4.83 1.51
CA PRO A 88 -11.93 4.92 1.64
C PRO A 88 -12.41 4.88 3.10
N LEU A 89 -11.82 4.03 3.94
CA LEU A 89 -12.14 3.97 5.37
C LEU A 89 -11.65 5.22 6.12
N MET A 90 -10.43 5.67 5.84
CA MET A 90 -9.87 6.90 6.42
C MET A 90 -10.69 8.14 6.05
N LYS A 91 -11.19 8.20 4.82
CA LYS A 91 -12.06 9.29 4.35
C LYS A 91 -13.33 9.40 5.18
N ARG A 92 -13.91 8.27 5.60
CA ARG A 92 -15.06 8.25 6.54
C ARG A 92 -14.71 8.81 7.93
N MET A 93 -13.42 8.76 8.28
CA MET A 93 -12.89 9.35 9.52
C MET A 93 -12.48 10.82 9.35
N GLY A 94 -12.68 11.41 8.17
CA GLY A 94 -12.28 12.79 7.85
C GLY A 94 -10.82 12.95 7.45
N ILE A 95 -10.14 11.86 7.08
CA ILE A 95 -8.73 11.87 6.67
C ILE A 95 -8.66 11.61 5.16
N ASN A 96 -8.09 12.56 4.41
CA ASN A 96 -7.93 12.46 2.96
C ASN A 96 -6.49 12.12 2.60
N ALA A 97 -6.33 11.10 1.78
CA ALA A 97 -5.06 10.73 1.18
C ALA A 97 -5.29 10.16 -0.23
N GLU A 98 -4.31 10.33 -1.09
CA GLU A 98 -4.31 9.84 -2.47
C GLU A 98 -2.97 9.16 -2.75
N LEU A 99 -2.99 8.03 -3.45
CA LEU A 99 -1.79 7.30 -3.86
C LEU A 99 -1.86 7.05 -5.36
N GLU A 100 -0.82 7.50 -6.04
CA GLU A 100 -0.57 7.19 -7.44
C GLU A 100 0.52 6.13 -7.53
N ILE A 101 0.25 5.01 -8.21
CA ILE A 101 1.21 3.95 -8.48
C ILE A 101 1.74 4.16 -9.89
N LEU A 102 2.96 4.68 -10.00
CA LEU A 102 3.61 4.97 -11.28
C LEU A 102 4.28 3.74 -11.87
N GLU A 103 4.99 2.98 -11.03
CA GLU A 103 5.62 1.71 -11.40
C GLU A 103 5.44 0.68 -10.29
N ARG A 104 5.35 -0.60 -10.65
CA ARG A 104 5.33 -1.69 -9.69
C ARG A 104 6.73 -2.22 -9.43
N GLY A 105 7.00 -2.54 -8.17
CA GLY A 105 8.28 -3.08 -7.71
C GLY A 105 8.10 -4.37 -6.92
N PHE A 106 8.75 -5.44 -7.38
CA PHE A 106 8.70 -6.78 -6.78
C PHE A 106 10.08 -7.20 -6.26
N TYR A 107 10.07 -8.10 -5.29
CA TYR A 107 11.30 -8.72 -4.80
C TYR A 107 11.98 -9.56 -5.90
N PRO A 108 13.33 -9.59 -5.98
CA PRO A 108 14.30 -8.92 -5.09
C PRO A 108 14.69 -7.51 -5.50
N ILE A 109 14.35 -7.06 -6.71
CA ILE A 109 14.87 -5.82 -7.29
C ILE A 109 14.18 -4.58 -6.70
N GLY A 110 12.86 -4.62 -6.52
CA GLY A 110 12.07 -3.44 -6.21
C GLY A 110 11.86 -2.55 -7.43
N GLY A 111 12.28 -1.29 -7.36
CA GLY A 111 12.17 -0.33 -8.45
C GLY A 111 10.74 0.17 -8.71
N GLY A 112 9.80 -0.16 -7.83
CA GLY A 112 8.47 0.44 -7.89
C GLY A 112 8.51 1.88 -7.47
N HIS A 113 7.58 2.68 -8.00
CA HIS A 113 7.53 4.12 -7.77
C HIS A 113 6.08 4.53 -7.46
N VAL A 114 5.89 5.23 -6.35
CA VAL A 114 4.59 5.76 -5.96
C VAL A 114 4.70 7.20 -5.49
N LYS A 115 3.59 7.92 -5.64
CA LYS A 115 3.40 9.26 -5.05
C LYS A 115 2.21 9.24 -4.12
N LEU A 116 2.44 9.60 -2.87
CA LEU A 116 1.40 9.80 -1.86
C LEU A 116 1.20 11.29 -1.65
N LYS A 117 -0.04 11.72 -1.60
CA LYS A 117 -0.44 13.03 -1.09
C LYS A 117 -1.41 12.84 0.05
N MET A 118 -1.24 13.56 1.13
CA MET A 118 -2.13 13.52 2.28
C MET A 118 -2.43 14.94 2.78
N ASP A 119 -3.69 15.21 3.04
CA ASP A 119 -4.14 16.47 3.62
C ASP A 119 -3.88 16.51 5.14
N PRO A 120 -3.79 17.70 5.73
CA PRO A 120 -3.72 17.85 7.19
C PRO A 120 -4.88 17.13 7.88
N ILE A 121 -4.56 16.39 8.94
CA ILE A 121 -5.56 15.66 9.70
C ILE A 121 -6.23 16.62 10.69
N GLY A 122 -7.50 16.93 10.45
CA GLY A 122 -8.32 17.68 11.36
C GLY A 122 -8.86 16.84 12.53
N ARG A 123 -10.12 17.03 12.87
CA ARG A 123 -10.84 16.17 13.80
C ARG A 123 -11.06 14.80 13.17
N ILE A 124 -10.69 13.76 13.90
CA ILE A 124 -10.94 12.38 13.49
C ILE A 124 -12.32 11.96 14.02
N GLU A 125 -13.18 11.52 13.11
CA GLU A 125 -14.47 10.93 13.47
C GLU A 125 -14.30 9.43 13.73
N PRO A 126 -14.91 8.89 14.77
CA PRO A 126 -14.81 7.47 15.07
C PRO A 126 -15.49 6.63 13.97
N LEU A 127 -14.90 5.50 13.63
CA LEU A 127 -15.42 4.55 12.67
C LEU A 127 -15.77 3.24 13.39
N ALA A 128 -17.07 2.87 13.39
CA ALA A 128 -17.54 1.58 13.87
C ALA A 128 -17.59 0.58 12.71
N LEU A 129 -17.00 -0.61 12.90
CA LEU A 129 -16.93 -1.71 11.94
C LEU A 129 -17.40 -3.03 12.55
N ASP A 130 -18.23 -2.97 13.59
CA ASP A 130 -18.79 -4.11 14.32
C ASP A 130 -19.87 -4.83 13.51
N ASP A 131 -20.53 -4.15 12.61
CA ASP A 131 -21.46 -4.70 11.63
C ASP A 131 -21.13 -4.20 10.23
N LEU A 132 -20.74 -5.11 9.35
CA LEU A 132 -20.40 -4.78 7.97
C LEU A 132 -21.63 -4.46 7.11
N GLY A 133 -22.81 -4.91 7.51
CA GLY A 133 -24.02 -4.79 6.69
C GLY A 133 -24.01 -5.75 5.48
N GLN A 134 -24.79 -5.43 4.46
CA GLN A 134 -24.91 -6.24 3.25
C GLN A 134 -23.69 -6.08 2.33
N LEU A 135 -23.31 -7.17 1.67
CA LEU A 135 -22.30 -7.14 0.61
C LEU A 135 -22.87 -6.37 -0.59
N LYS A 136 -22.15 -5.34 -1.03
CA LYS A 136 -22.48 -4.50 -2.20
C LYS A 136 -21.83 -5.01 -3.48
N GLY A 137 -20.62 -5.54 -3.39
CA GLY A 137 -19.89 -6.03 -4.56
C GLY A 137 -18.54 -6.65 -4.23
N LEU A 138 -18.08 -7.44 -5.18
CA LEU A 138 -16.72 -8.00 -5.19
C LEU A 138 -16.00 -7.43 -6.40
N HIS A 139 -14.84 -6.84 -6.16
CA HIS A 139 -14.00 -6.35 -7.24
C HIS A 139 -12.52 -6.50 -6.93
N GLY A 140 -11.67 -6.33 -7.92
CA GLY A 140 -10.24 -6.46 -7.69
C GLY A 140 -9.39 -6.04 -8.87
N ILE A 141 -8.10 -6.15 -8.67
CA ILE A 141 -7.09 -5.96 -9.70
C ILE A 141 -6.16 -7.17 -9.75
N CYS A 142 -5.83 -7.60 -10.94
CA CYS A 142 -4.81 -8.59 -11.21
C CYS A 142 -3.73 -7.94 -12.06
N PHE A 143 -2.49 -7.97 -11.62
CA PHE A 143 -1.37 -7.33 -12.31
C PHE A 143 -0.27 -8.32 -12.65
N VAL A 144 0.33 -8.14 -13.83
CA VAL A 144 1.44 -8.96 -14.34
C VAL A 144 2.51 -8.04 -14.92
N GLN A 145 3.77 -8.27 -14.54
CA GLN A 145 4.94 -7.51 -15.00
C GLN A 145 6.06 -8.45 -15.43
N HIS A 146 6.51 -8.35 -16.68
CA HIS A 146 7.56 -9.20 -17.26
C HIS A 146 7.34 -10.71 -17.12
N LEU A 147 6.08 -11.12 -17.07
CA LEU A 147 5.63 -12.50 -17.06
C LEU A 147 4.58 -12.72 -18.17
N SER A 148 4.20 -13.97 -18.42
CA SER A 148 3.12 -14.29 -19.36
C SER A 148 1.77 -13.81 -18.83
N ASP A 149 0.95 -13.18 -19.68
CA ASP A 149 -0.43 -12.76 -19.36
C ASP A 149 -1.30 -13.95 -18.94
N ARG A 150 -0.92 -15.17 -19.37
CA ARG A 150 -1.60 -16.40 -18.96
C ARG A 150 -1.64 -16.55 -17.43
N ILE A 151 -0.57 -16.13 -16.72
CA ILE A 151 -0.54 -16.19 -15.25
C ILE A 151 -1.68 -15.36 -14.65
N GLY A 152 -1.86 -14.15 -15.17
CA GLY A 152 -2.94 -13.29 -14.71
C GLY A 152 -4.33 -13.84 -15.07
N SER A 153 -4.47 -14.40 -16.29
CA SER A 153 -5.71 -15.03 -16.72
C SER A 153 -6.06 -16.25 -15.86
N ASP A 154 -5.09 -17.12 -15.59
CA ASP A 154 -5.28 -18.30 -14.73
C ASP A 154 -5.64 -17.89 -13.28
N MET A 155 -5.03 -16.81 -12.75
CA MET A 155 -5.39 -16.27 -11.42
C MET A 155 -6.82 -15.73 -11.39
N ILE A 156 -7.23 -15.00 -12.42
CA ILE A 156 -8.59 -14.44 -12.53
C ILE A 156 -9.61 -15.58 -12.64
N GLU A 157 -9.35 -16.56 -13.50
CA GLU A 157 -10.24 -17.71 -13.68
C GLU A 157 -10.39 -18.52 -12.38
N ALA A 158 -9.28 -18.81 -11.71
CA ALA A 158 -9.31 -19.49 -10.41
C ALA A 158 -10.13 -18.72 -9.37
N CYS A 159 -9.97 -17.38 -9.32
CA CYS A 159 -10.75 -16.55 -8.42
C CYS A 159 -12.25 -16.59 -8.76
N LYS A 160 -12.59 -16.40 -10.03
CA LYS A 160 -13.98 -16.47 -10.49
C LYS A 160 -14.62 -17.81 -10.16
N HIS A 161 -13.91 -18.90 -10.37
CA HIS A 161 -14.40 -20.25 -10.06
C HIS A 161 -14.78 -20.44 -8.58
N VAL A 162 -14.12 -19.73 -7.67
CA VAL A 162 -14.43 -19.80 -6.23
C VAL A 162 -15.69 -19.02 -5.88
N PHE A 163 -15.95 -17.90 -6.52
CA PHE A 163 -17.03 -16.99 -6.16
C PHE A 163 -18.28 -17.17 -7.02
N GLU A 164 -18.16 -17.50 -8.29
CA GLU A 164 -19.28 -17.81 -9.18
C GLU A 164 -19.86 -19.22 -8.90
N PRO A 165 -21.17 -19.46 -8.99
CA PRO A 165 -22.20 -18.53 -9.47
C PRO A 165 -22.83 -17.68 -8.36
N GLN A 166 -22.32 -17.68 -7.14
CA GLN A 166 -22.97 -17.01 -6.01
C GLN A 166 -22.80 -15.48 -6.06
N TYR A 167 -21.68 -15.01 -6.61
CA TYR A 167 -21.32 -13.60 -6.64
C TYR A 167 -20.75 -13.25 -7.99
N ASP A 168 -21.18 -12.12 -8.54
CA ASP A 168 -20.51 -11.49 -9.66
C ASP A 168 -19.27 -10.78 -9.16
N ILE A 169 -18.13 -10.97 -9.86
CA ILE A 169 -16.84 -10.41 -9.46
C ILE A 169 -16.19 -9.69 -10.64
N ASP A 170 -15.87 -8.42 -10.46
CA ASP A 170 -15.16 -7.61 -11.43
C ASP A 170 -13.67 -7.53 -11.11
N ILE A 171 -12.82 -8.14 -11.93
CA ILE A 171 -11.37 -8.11 -11.78
C ILE A 171 -10.73 -7.45 -13.00
N GLN A 172 -10.13 -6.29 -12.77
CA GLN A 172 -9.40 -5.57 -13.79
C GLN A 172 -8.01 -6.21 -13.99
N PHE A 173 -7.70 -6.58 -15.22
CA PHE A 173 -6.36 -7.05 -15.59
C PHE A 173 -5.46 -5.88 -15.95
N GLN A 174 -4.27 -5.82 -15.35
CA GLN A 174 -3.27 -4.80 -15.59
C GLN A 174 -1.95 -5.45 -16.04
N ARG A 175 -1.53 -5.17 -17.26
CA ARG A 175 -0.16 -5.42 -17.68
C ARG A 175 0.66 -4.20 -17.33
N THR A 176 1.71 -4.38 -16.54
CA THR A 176 2.56 -3.27 -16.08
C THR A 176 3.97 -3.42 -16.63
N GLU A 177 4.65 -2.31 -16.74
CA GLU A 177 6.06 -2.21 -17.10
C GLU A 177 6.86 -1.72 -15.89
N GLY A 178 8.14 -2.04 -15.82
CA GLY A 178 9.01 -1.67 -14.71
C GLY A 178 10.28 -2.53 -14.71
N THR A 179 11.10 -2.41 -13.68
CA THR A 179 12.42 -3.05 -13.64
C THR A 179 12.39 -4.49 -13.09
N SER A 180 11.39 -4.84 -12.31
CA SER A 180 11.28 -6.14 -11.65
C SER A 180 10.20 -7.03 -12.28
N ARG A 181 10.25 -8.32 -11.96
CA ARG A 181 9.28 -9.31 -12.45
C ARG A 181 8.32 -9.70 -11.33
N GLY A 182 7.03 -9.76 -11.61
CA GLY A 182 6.05 -10.20 -10.63
C GLY A 182 4.63 -10.30 -11.17
N ALA A 183 3.77 -10.94 -10.41
CA ALA A 183 2.34 -10.98 -10.62
C ALA A 183 1.64 -11.04 -9.27
N GLY A 184 0.41 -10.57 -9.22
CA GLY A 184 -0.40 -10.65 -8.01
C GLY A 184 -1.82 -10.19 -8.25
N MET A 185 -2.63 -10.35 -7.21
CA MET A 185 -4.02 -9.93 -7.23
C MET A 185 -4.39 -9.34 -5.88
N VAL A 186 -5.21 -8.32 -5.90
CA VAL A 186 -5.89 -7.77 -4.73
C VAL A 186 -7.38 -7.85 -4.98
N LEU A 187 -8.08 -8.45 -4.04
CA LEU A 187 -9.54 -8.58 -4.05
C LEU A 187 -10.12 -7.77 -2.93
N VAL A 188 -11.27 -7.16 -3.20
CA VAL A 188 -12.02 -6.34 -2.25
C VAL A 188 -13.46 -6.80 -2.23
N ALA A 189 -13.97 -6.97 -1.02
CA ALA A 189 -15.38 -7.14 -0.74
C ALA A 189 -15.89 -5.84 -0.10
N GLU A 190 -16.70 -5.11 -0.85
CA GLU A 190 -17.31 -3.86 -0.39
C GLU A 190 -18.65 -4.16 0.27
N TYR A 191 -18.80 -3.77 1.53
CA TYR A 191 -20.03 -3.85 2.31
C TYR A 191 -20.61 -2.45 2.54
N GLU A 192 -21.84 -2.40 3.06
CA GLU A 192 -22.47 -1.13 3.42
C GLU A 192 -21.65 -0.30 4.39
N ASN A 193 -21.10 -0.95 5.41
CA ASN A 193 -20.40 -0.27 6.50
C ASN A 193 -18.90 -0.53 6.55
N GLY A 194 -18.36 -1.43 5.73
CA GLY A 194 -16.95 -1.78 5.76
C GLY A 194 -16.41 -2.29 4.45
N ILE A 195 -15.10 -2.51 4.44
CA ILE A 195 -14.38 -3.05 3.30
C ILE A 195 -13.44 -4.14 3.82
N LEU A 196 -13.50 -5.31 3.22
CA LEU A 196 -12.55 -6.40 3.46
C LEU A 196 -11.70 -6.60 2.22
N SER A 197 -10.49 -7.09 2.40
CA SER A 197 -9.62 -7.43 1.27
C SER A 197 -8.76 -8.65 1.55
N SER A 198 -8.37 -9.29 0.45
CA SER A 198 -7.36 -10.33 0.42
C SER A 198 -6.41 -10.08 -0.74
N ASN A 199 -5.20 -10.59 -0.64
CA ASN A 199 -4.22 -10.45 -1.71
C ASN A 199 -3.37 -11.71 -1.86
N VAL A 200 -2.83 -11.89 -3.04
CA VAL A 200 -1.86 -12.93 -3.37
C VAL A 200 -0.76 -12.36 -4.25
N LEU A 201 0.48 -12.75 -3.97
CA LEU A 201 1.62 -12.53 -4.85
C LEU A 201 2.08 -13.87 -5.39
N SER A 202 2.28 -13.95 -6.71
CA SER A 202 2.84 -15.13 -7.35
C SER A 202 4.30 -15.29 -6.92
N SER A 203 4.63 -16.44 -6.35
CA SER A 203 6.00 -16.82 -6.01
C SER A 203 6.52 -17.87 -6.99
N LYS A 204 7.84 -17.88 -7.22
CA LYS A 204 8.47 -18.86 -8.10
C LYS A 204 8.20 -20.29 -7.56
N GLY A 205 7.47 -21.11 -8.33
CA GLY A 205 7.20 -22.51 -7.98
C GLY A 205 5.80 -22.83 -7.49
N HIS A 206 4.90 -21.86 -7.40
CA HIS A 206 3.46 -22.09 -7.22
C HIS A 206 2.73 -21.70 -8.51
N SER A 207 2.44 -22.71 -9.33
CA SER A 207 1.52 -22.64 -10.47
C SER A 207 0.20 -23.28 -10.06
#